data_5cbc6d38e8f7a47a47cb7428d4fb3962
#
_entry.id   5cbc6d38e8f7a47a47cb7428d4fb3962
#
_cell.length_a   1.000
_cell.length_b   1.000
_cell.length_c   1.000
_cell.angle_alpha   90.00
_cell.angle_beta   90.00
_cell.angle_gamma   90.00
#
_symmetry.space_group_name_H-M   'P 1'
#
loop_
_entity.id
_entity.type
_entity.pdbx_description
1 polymer ?
#
loop_
_entity_poly.entity_id
_entity_poly.type
_entity_poly.pdbx_seq_one_letter_code
_entity_poly.pdbx_strand_id
1 'polypeptide(L)'
;SSGTHKKWQDADPKGLVQRGNNHLSGEDRYQFKRVVRYLKRWKDVQFPVMGNAAPVGIGITVAALNWFRPSKAWNATTASHYNDLAAMQSLVDQMRAAFRSQWRDGESATRLVVTLPVNPRSDVFERMTNQQMKEFKQRLDTLSELLRASERSLSTDSLGYVLGADFW
;
A
#
# COMPACT_ATOMS: atom_id res chain seq x y z
N SER A 1 5.92 9.10 26.61
CA SER A 1 5.70 10.20 25.97
C SER A 1 6.14 10.27 24.52
N SER A 2 6.83 11.25 24.31
CA SER A 2 7.21 11.73 23.01
C SER A 2 8.31 10.92 22.34
N GLY A 3 8.99 10.00 23.01
CA GLY A 3 10.15 9.32 22.44
C GLY A 3 9.85 8.54 21.18
N THR A 4 8.90 7.60 21.25
CA THR A 4 8.51 6.80 20.08
C THR A 4 7.83 7.65 19.02
N HIS A 5 6.97 8.56 19.45
CA HIS A 5 6.27 9.45 18.54
C HIS A 5 7.26 10.36 17.79
N LYS A 6 8.23 10.93 18.50
CA LYS A 6 9.25 11.77 17.91
C LYS A 6 10.10 11.02 16.90
N LYS A 7 10.54 9.81 17.25
CA LYS A 7 11.30 8.96 16.32
C LYS A 7 10.51 8.62 15.08
N TRP A 8 9.20 8.42 15.23
CA TRP A 8 8.30 8.14 14.14
C TRP A 8 8.17 9.33 13.19
N GLN A 9 8.00 10.53 13.76
CA GLN A 9 7.87 11.77 13.01
C GLN A 9 9.19 12.17 12.33
N ASP A 10 10.30 11.82 12.94
CA ASP A 10 11.62 12.12 12.40
C ASP A 10 12.01 11.17 11.25
N ALA A 11 11.21 10.12 11.00
CA ALA A 11 11.45 9.26 9.86
C ALA A 11 11.24 10.06 8.57
N ASP A 12 12.31 10.29 7.82
CA ASP A 12 12.28 11.03 6.57
C ASP A 12 11.61 10.20 5.47
N PRO A 13 10.39 10.56 5.03
CA PRO A 13 9.71 9.79 3.99
C PRO A 13 10.49 9.72 2.68
N LYS A 14 11.17 10.81 2.32
CA LYS A 14 11.99 10.83 1.11
C LYS A 14 13.20 9.92 1.24
N GLY A 15 13.84 9.94 2.40
CA GLY A 15 14.96 9.05 2.69
C GLY A 15 14.56 7.58 2.68
N LEU A 16 13.40 7.26 3.23
CA LEU A 16 12.86 5.90 3.21
C LEU A 16 12.58 5.44 1.77
N VAL A 17 11.94 6.27 0.97
CA VAL A 17 11.66 5.96 -0.43
C VAL A 17 12.96 5.78 -1.20
N GLN A 18 13.92 6.67 -0.99
CA GLN A 18 15.22 6.59 -1.65
C GLN A 18 15.98 5.32 -1.29
N ARG A 19 15.95 4.91 -0.01
CA ARG A 19 16.55 3.66 0.44
C ARG A 19 15.92 2.45 -0.25
N GLY A 20 14.60 2.40 -0.26
CA GLY A 20 13.87 1.32 -0.91
C GLY A 20 14.15 1.28 -2.40
N ASN A 21 14.31 2.43 -3.02
CA ASN A 21 14.59 2.53 -4.44
C ASN A 21 16.02 2.14 -4.82
N ASN A 22 16.95 2.06 -3.85
CA ASN A 22 18.35 1.76 -4.14
C ASN A 22 18.55 0.35 -4.71
N HIS A 23 17.64 -0.58 -4.46
CA HIS A 23 17.69 -1.92 -5.06
C HIS A 23 16.75 -2.06 -6.26
N LEU A 24 16.09 -0.99 -6.65
CA LEU A 24 15.31 -0.91 -7.88
C LEU A 24 16.01 0.05 -8.83
N SER A 25 16.09 -0.30 -10.11
CA SER A 25 16.77 0.52 -11.11
C SER A 25 15.85 0.80 -12.30
N GLY A 26 16.09 1.94 -12.93
CA GLY A 26 15.42 2.29 -14.18
C GLY A 26 13.91 2.30 -14.06
N GLU A 27 13.25 1.61 -14.98
CA GLU A 27 11.79 1.57 -15.08
C GLU A 27 11.13 0.86 -13.89
N ASP A 28 11.82 -0.08 -13.23
CA ASP A 28 11.30 -0.74 -12.03
C ASP A 28 11.02 0.28 -10.93
N ARG A 29 11.93 1.24 -10.78
CA ARG A 29 11.78 2.32 -9.81
C ARG A 29 10.58 3.21 -10.14
N TYR A 30 10.38 3.50 -11.41
CA TYR A 30 9.23 4.31 -11.84
C TYR A 30 7.91 3.57 -11.60
N GLN A 31 7.88 2.27 -11.86
CA GLN A 31 6.68 1.47 -11.54
C GLN A 31 6.38 1.49 -10.04
N PHE A 32 7.40 1.32 -9.20
CA PHE A 32 7.24 1.42 -7.75
C PHE A 32 6.58 2.75 -7.37
N LYS A 33 7.09 3.85 -7.89
CA LYS A 33 6.55 5.18 -7.59
C LYS A 33 5.10 5.34 -8.05
N ARG A 34 4.78 4.82 -9.23
CA ARG A 34 3.41 4.88 -9.75
C ARG A 34 2.46 4.08 -8.86
N VAL A 35 2.82 2.85 -8.51
CA VAL A 35 1.97 1.99 -7.68
C VAL A 35 1.75 2.59 -6.29
N VAL A 36 2.79 3.13 -5.68
CA VAL A 36 2.65 3.82 -4.38
C VAL A 36 1.68 5.00 -4.51
N ARG A 37 1.82 5.79 -5.56
CA ARG A 37 0.92 6.93 -5.81
C ARG A 37 -0.52 6.48 -6.00
N TYR A 38 -0.75 5.41 -6.76
CA TYR A 38 -2.09 4.85 -6.96
C TYR A 38 -2.72 4.42 -5.63
N LEU A 39 -1.97 3.73 -4.79
CA LEU A 39 -2.47 3.28 -3.49
C LEU A 39 -2.74 4.43 -2.53
N LYS A 40 -1.90 5.46 -2.54
CA LYS A 40 -2.17 6.65 -1.74
C LYS A 40 -3.43 7.38 -2.21
N ARG A 41 -3.63 7.46 -3.52
CA ARG A 41 -4.84 8.04 -4.08
C ARG A 41 -6.07 7.22 -3.69
N TRP A 42 -5.98 5.90 -3.81
CA TRP A 42 -7.04 5.01 -3.35
C TRP A 42 -7.38 5.25 -1.88
N LYS A 43 -6.37 5.35 -1.04
CA LYS A 43 -6.57 5.62 0.38
C LYS A 43 -7.31 6.94 0.60
N ASP A 44 -6.91 7.99 -0.10
CA ASP A 44 -7.54 9.30 0.05
C ASP A 44 -9.00 9.28 -0.40
N VAL A 45 -9.34 8.52 -1.44
CA VAL A 45 -10.71 8.37 -1.93
C VAL A 45 -11.56 7.56 -0.94
N GLN A 46 -10.99 6.47 -0.40
CA GLN A 46 -11.75 5.57 0.48
C GLN A 46 -11.95 6.12 1.89
N PHE A 47 -11.06 7.00 2.36
CA PHE A 47 -11.09 7.53 3.72
C PHE A 47 -11.06 9.06 3.74
N PRO A 48 -11.93 9.74 2.98
CA PRO A 48 -11.78 11.20 2.77
C PRO A 48 -12.01 12.04 4.02
N VAL A 49 -12.77 11.55 4.99
CA VAL A 49 -13.23 12.34 6.14
C VAL A 49 -12.84 11.70 7.47
N MET A 50 -12.08 10.64 7.44
CA MET A 50 -11.89 9.82 8.64
C MET A 50 -10.71 10.24 9.51
N GLY A 51 -10.03 11.33 9.17
CA GLY A 51 -8.94 11.85 10.00
C GLY A 51 -7.95 10.76 10.38
N ASN A 52 -7.88 10.47 11.68
CA ASN A 52 -6.97 9.46 12.20
C ASN A 52 -7.40 8.02 11.89
N ALA A 53 -8.57 7.81 11.32
CA ALA A 53 -9.04 6.47 10.95
C ALA A 53 -8.42 5.97 9.65
N ALA A 54 -7.96 6.87 8.80
CA ALA A 54 -7.33 6.50 7.54
C ALA A 54 -5.95 5.90 7.79
N PRO A 55 -5.56 4.88 7.02
CA PRO A 55 -4.17 4.42 7.04
C PRO A 55 -3.23 5.57 6.70
N VAL A 56 -2.16 5.70 7.45
CA VAL A 56 -1.20 6.77 7.18
C VAL A 56 -0.47 6.52 5.87
N GLY A 57 -0.26 7.59 5.09
CA GLY A 57 0.37 7.48 3.78
C GLY A 57 1.77 6.87 3.82
N ILE A 58 2.54 7.17 4.88
CA ILE A 58 3.86 6.57 5.06
C ILE A 58 3.76 5.06 5.27
N GLY A 59 2.69 4.57 5.88
CA GLY A 59 2.48 3.14 6.06
C GLY A 59 2.36 2.41 4.72
N ILE A 60 1.66 3.01 3.76
CA ILE A 60 1.57 2.46 2.41
C ILE A 60 2.94 2.45 1.73
N THR A 61 3.71 3.52 1.88
CA THR A 61 5.06 3.59 1.33
C THR A 61 5.95 2.49 1.92
N VAL A 62 5.92 2.32 3.24
CA VAL A 62 6.74 1.31 3.92
C VAL A 62 6.30 -0.11 3.52
N ALA A 63 5.00 -0.36 3.41
CA ALA A 63 4.50 -1.64 2.92
C ALA A 63 5.04 -1.93 1.52
N ALA A 64 5.03 -0.94 0.64
CA ALA A 64 5.58 -1.07 -0.71
C ALA A 64 7.09 -1.34 -0.66
N LEU A 65 7.84 -0.65 0.20
CA LEU A 65 9.27 -0.90 0.36
C LEU A 65 9.54 -2.35 0.78
N ASN A 66 8.68 -2.92 1.60
CA ASN A 66 8.85 -4.28 2.10
C ASN A 66 8.44 -5.34 1.08
N TRP A 67 7.40 -5.09 0.29
CA TRP A 67 6.73 -6.14 -0.49
C TRP A 67 6.57 -5.87 -1.98
N PHE A 68 6.85 -4.66 -2.46
CA PHE A 68 6.70 -4.38 -3.87
C PHE A 68 7.63 -5.24 -4.72
N ARG A 69 7.08 -5.78 -5.82
CA ARG A 69 7.85 -6.47 -6.85
C ARG A 69 7.43 -5.92 -8.21
N PRO A 70 8.38 -5.58 -9.07
CA PRO A 70 8.05 -5.15 -10.43
C PRO A 70 7.30 -6.23 -11.19
N SER A 71 6.37 -5.81 -12.03
CA SER A 71 5.62 -6.73 -12.87
C SER A 71 5.66 -6.26 -14.32
N LYS A 72 5.97 -7.19 -15.21
CA LYS A 72 6.02 -6.97 -16.65
C LYS A 72 5.16 -8.00 -17.35
N ALA A 73 4.56 -7.62 -18.46
CA ALA A 73 3.84 -8.52 -19.33
C ALA A 73 4.54 -8.64 -20.66
N TRP A 74 4.41 -9.79 -21.30
CA TRP A 74 4.93 -10.03 -22.64
C TRP A 74 3.80 -9.94 -23.64
N ASN A 75 4.13 -9.38 -24.77
CA ASN A 75 3.23 -9.31 -25.92
C ASN A 75 3.94 -9.89 -27.13
N ALA A 76 3.23 -10.66 -27.95
CA ALA A 76 3.80 -11.32 -29.11
C ALA A 76 4.37 -10.34 -30.15
N THR A 77 3.84 -9.12 -30.19
CA THR A 77 4.25 -8.10 -31.18
C THR A 77 5.22 -7.07 -30.61
N THR A 78 5.34 -6.97 -29.31
CA THR A 78 6.24 -6.01 -28.65
C THR A 78 7.05 -6.72 -27.56
N ALA A 79 8.19 -6.16 -27.22
CA ALA A 79 8.96 -6.62 -26.07
C ALA A 79 8.15 -6.50 -24.78
N SER A 80 8.70 -6.98 -23.69
CA SER A 80 8.05 -6.85 -22.38
C SER A 80 7.69 -5.39 -22.08
N HIS A 81 6.54 -5.18 -21.49
CA HIS A 81 6.10 -3.86 -21.02
C HIS A 81 5.69 -3.95 -19.54
N TYR A 82 5.70 -2.82 -18.87
CA TYR A 82 5.34 -2.78 -17.46
C TYR A 82 3.83 -2.92 -17.27
N ASN A 83 3.44 -3.75 -16.33
CA ASN A 83 2.05 -4.00 -16.00
C ASN A 83 1.78 -3.47 -14.58
N ASP A 84 1.40 -2.20 -14.50
CA ASP A 84 1.13 -1.55 -13.21
C ASP A 84 -0.04 -2.19 -12.47
N LEU A 85 -1.05 -2.63 -13.19
CA LEU A 85 -2.21 -3.29 -12.59
C LEU A 85 -1.80 -4.57 -11.87
N ALA A 86 -1.00 -5.40 -12.53
CA ALA A 86 -0.51 -6.64 -11.93
C ALA A 86 0.43 -6.35 -10.74
N ALA A 87 1.27 -5.32 -10.85
CA ALA A 87 2.16 -4.94 -9.76
C ALA A 87 1.37 -4.46 -8.54
N MET A 88 0.33 -3.66 -8.76
CA MET A 88 -0.55 -3.19 -7.70
C MET A 88 -1.32 -4.34 -7.06
N GLN A 89 -1.83 -5.25 -7.87
CA GLN A 89 -2.53 -6.46 -7.41
C GLN A 89 -1.63 -7.29 -6.49
N SER A 90 -0.40 -7.53 -6.93
CA SER A 90 0.58 -8.30 -6.15
C SER A 90 0.86 -7.65 -4.80
N LEU A 91 1.09 -6.34 -4.78
CA LEU A 91 1.35 -5.61 -3.54
C LEU A 91 0.15 -5.65 -2.60
N VAL A 92 -1.06 -5.41 -3.11
CA VAL A 92 -2.29 -5.45 -2.31
C VAL A 92 -2.48 -6.86 -1.71
N ASP A 93 -2.25 -7.90 -2.49
CA ASP A 93 -2.39 -9.27 -2.02
C ASP A 93 -1.34 -9.62 -0.96
N GLN A 94 -0.12 -9.11 -1.08
CA GLN A 94 0.90 -9.26 -0.05
C GLN A 94 0.50 -8.58 1.25
N MET A 95 -0.06 -7.39 1.16
CA MET A 95 -0.57 -6.68 2.34
C MET A 95 -1.70 -7.48 3.01
N ARG A 96 -2.64 -7.98 2.21
CA ARG A 96 -3.75 -8.80 2.73
C ARG A 96 -3.25 -10.06 3.43
N ALA A 97 -2.29 -10.73 2.83
CA ALA A 97 -1.71 -11.95 3.39
C ALA A 97 -0.91 -11.71 4.66
N ALA A 98 -0.47 -10.49 4.90
CA ALA A 98 0.34 -10.13 6.05
C ALA A 98 -0.47 -9.82 7.31
N PHE A 99 -1.79 -9.72 7.21
CA PHE A 99 -2.64 -9.56 8.40
C PHE A 99 -2.52 -10.79 9.29
N ARG A 100 -2.41 -10.55 10.60
CA ARG A 100 -2.29 -11.60 11.59
C ARG A 100 -3.21 -11.33 12.76
N SER A 101 -3.69 -12.41 13.37
CA SER A 101 -4.44 -12.32 14.61
C SER A 101 -3.50 -12.01 15.75
N GLN A 102 -3.87 -11.04 16.56
CA GLN A 102 -3.10 -10.70 17.77
C GLN A 102 -4.03 -10.17 18.85
N TRP A 103 -3.61 -10.33 20.09
CA TRP A 103 -4.35 -9.81 21.23
C TRP A 103 -4.00 -8.32 21.39
N ARG A 104 -5.01 -7.48 21.37
CA ARG A 104 -4.81 -6.04 21.52
C ARG A 104 -6.06 -5.38 22.07
N ASP A 105 -5.88 -4.50 23.04
CA ASP A 105 -6.97 -3.72 23.64
C ASP A 105 -8.08 -4.62 24.21
N GLY A 106 -7.68 -5.74 24.81
CA GLY A 106 -8.61 -6.64 25.48
C GLY A 106 -9.37 -7.61 24.57
N GLU A 107 -8.97 -7.71 23.30
CA GLU A 107 -9.63 -8.61 22.35
C GLU A 107 -8.64 -9.19 21.35
N SER A 108 -9.07 -10.27 20.70
CA SER A 108 -8.34 -10.80 19.56
C SER A 108 -8.72 -9.99 18.32
N ALA A 109 -7.73 -9.43 17.64
CA ALA A 109 -7.94 -8.59 16.47
C ALA A 109 -7.05 -9.03 15.33
N THR A 110 -7.53 -8.86 14.10
CA THR A 110 -6.72 -9.11 12.91
C THR A 110 -6.11 -7.78 12.48
N ARG A 111 -4.78 -7.70 12.48
CA ARG A 111 -4.06 -6.46 12.24
C ARG A 111 -2.94 -6.66 11.26
N LEU A 112 -2.65 -5.59 10.52
CA LEU A 112 -1.47 -5.51 9.67
C LEU A 112 -0.37 -4.78 10.43
N VAL A 113 0.77 -5.43 10.56
CA VAL A 113 1.97 -4.84 11.17
C VAL A 113 2.99 -4.60 10.07
N VAL A 114 3.40 -3.36 9.92
CA VAL A 114 4.40 -2.95 8.92
C VAL A 114 5.47 -2.16 9.63
N THR A 115 6.65 -2.74 9.74
CA THR A 115 7.75 -2.11 10.46
C THR A 115 8.63 -1.27 9.55
N LEU A 116 9.14 -0.17 10.11
CA LEU A 116 10.12 0.66 9.42
C LEU A 116 11.37 -0.16 9.10
N PRO A 117 11.98 0.06 7.92
CA PRO A 117 13.22 -0.65 7.55
C PRO A 117 14.46 -0.12 8.28
N VAL A 118 14.30 0.89 9.10
CA VAL A 118 15.39 1.54 9.84
C VAL A 118 15.04 1.57 11.33
N ASN A 119 16.05 1.67 12.19
CA ASN A 119 15.84 1.79 13.62
C ASN A 119 15.21 3.15 13.99
N PRO A 120 14.28 3.19 14.96
CA PRO A 120 13.63 2.02 15.57
C PRO A 120 12.67 1.37 14.57
N ARG A 121 12.60 0.06 14.57
CA ARG A 121 11.73 -0.69 13.65
C ARG A 121 10.29 -0.68 14.18
N SER A 122 9.72 0.50 14.25
CA SER A 122 8.37 0.70 14.76
C SER A 122 7.33 0.30 13.74
N ASP A 123 6.18 -0.17 14.23
CA ASP A 123 5.02 -0.46 13.38
C ASP A 123 4.37 0.86 12.95
N VAL A 124 4.31 1.10 11.66
CA VAL A 124 3.75 2.35 11.12
C VAL A 124 2.23 2.44 11.29
N PHE A 125 1.57 1.32 11.57
CA PHE A 125 0.12 1.28 11.80
C PHE A 125 -0.26 1.08 13.27
N GLU A 126 0.69 1.22 14.18
CA GLU A 126 0.48 0.97 15.59
C GLU A 126 -0.72 1.75 16.18
N ARG A 127 -0.93 2.97 15.71
CA ARG A 127 -1.98 3.85 16.25
C ARG A 127 -3.36 3.54 15.70
N MET A 128 -3.48 2.73 14.68
CA MET A 128 -4.79 2.34 14.17
C MET A 128 -5.50 1.46 15.21
N THR A 129 -6.75 1.80 15.50
CA THR A 129 -7.59 0.98 16.38
C THR A 129 -7.93 -0.33 15.71
N ASN A 130 -8.41 -1.30 16.50
CA ASN A 130 -8.87 -2.57 15.95
C ASN A 130 -9.99 -2.38 14.93
N GLN A 131 -10.92 -1.45 15.19
CA GLN A 131 -12.01 -1.14 14.25
C GLN A 131 -11.49 -0.51 12.96
N GLN A 132 -10.56 0.42 13.05
CA GLN A 132 -9.95 1.04 11.89
C GLN A 132 -9.21 0.00 11.04
N MET A 133 -8.52 -0.92 11.69
CA MET A 133 -7.79 -1.98 11.03
C MET A 133 -8.74 -2.95 10.31
N LYS A 134 -9.88 -3.24 10.92
CA LYS A 134 -10.94 -4.05 10.30
C LYS A 134 -11.48 -3.39 9.03
N GLU A 135 -11.75 -2.08 9.07
CA GLU A 135 -12.17 -1.33 7.89
C GLU A 135 -11.10 -1.32 6.81
N PHE A 136 -9.86 -1.12 7.20
CA PHE A 136 -8.75 -1.13 6.26
C PHE A 136 -8.67 -2.47 5.52
N LYS A 137 -8.78 -3.58 6.26
CA LYS A 137 -8.77 -4.92 5.66
C LYS A 137 -9.92 -5.10 4.69
N GLN A 138 -11.12 -4.71 5.08
CA GLN A 138 -12.32 -4.84 4.22
C GLN A 138 -12.13 -4.06 2.91
N ARG A 139 -11.59 -2.85 2.98
CA ARG A 139 -11.37 -2.04 1.79
C ARG A 139 -10.25 -2.58 0.92
N LEU A 140 -9.21 -3.16 1.51
CA LEU A 140 -8.17 -3.86 0.76
C LEU A 140 -8.73 -5.09 0.04
N ASP A 141 -9.60 -5.85 0.70
CA ASP A 141 -10.25 -7.00 0.09
C ASP A 141 -11.08 -6.57 -1.13
N THR A 142 -11.85 -5.50 -1.00
CA THR A 142 -12.64 -4.94 -2.11
C THR A 142 -11.73 -4.46 -3.24
N LEU A 143 -10.65 -3.77 -2.90
CA LEU A 143 -9.68 -3.31 -3.91
C LEU A 143 -9.08 -4.49 -4.67
N SER A 144 -8.72 -5.56 -3.98
CA SER A 144 -8.18 -6.76 -4.63
C SER A 144 -9.17 -7.34 -5.63
N GLU A 145 -10.44 -7.42 -5.27
CA GLU A 145 -11.49 -7.93 -6.18
C GLU A 145 -11.63 -7.04 -7.41
N LEU A 146 -11.64 -5.72 -7.21
CA LEU A 146 -11.75 -4.76 -8.32
C LEU A 146 -10.55 -4.82 -9.26
N LEU A 147 -9.35 -4.96 -8.71
CA LEU A 147 -8.14 -5.10 -9.52
C LEU A 147 -8.19 -6.36 -10.38
N ARG A 148 -8.63 -7.48 -9.81
CA ARG A 148 -8.78 -8.73 -10.55
C ARG A 148 -9.82 -8.62 -11.65
N ALA A 149 -10.95 -7.99 -11.36
CA ALA A 149 -12.00 -7.76 -12.35
C ALA A 149 -11.51 -6.86 -13.48
N SER A 150 -10.76 -5.81 -13.15
CA SER A 150 -10.18 -4.90 -14.14
C SER A 150 -9.18 -5.59 -15.04
N GLU A 151 -8.35 -6.47 -14.47
CA GLU A 151 -7.38 -7.25 -15.23
C GLU A 151 -8.09 -8.16 -16.24
N ARG A 152 -9.17 -8.82 -15.83
CA ARG A 152 -9.92 -9.74 -16.70
C ARG A 152 -10.67 -9.01 -17.80
N SER A 153 -11.25 -7.85 -17.50
CA SER A 153 -12.08 -7.08 -18.44
C SER A 153 -11.27 -6.13 -19.30
N LEU A 154 -10.00 -5.90 -18.97
CA LEU A 154 -9.17 -4.86 -19.57
C LEU A 154 -9.84 -3.47 -19.50
N SER A 155 -10.71 -3.27 -18.52
CA SER A 155 -11.43 -2.03 -18.31
C SER A 155 -10.73 -1.16 -17.29
N THR A 156 -10.54 0.11 -17.59
CA THR A 156 -10.02 1.10 -16.65
C THR A 156 -11.13 1.78 -15.84
N ASP A 157 -12.38 1.56 -16.21
CA ASP A 157 -13.51 2.25 -15.57
C ASP A 157 -13.66 1.88 -14.10
N SER A 158 -13.50 0.59 -13.77
CA SER A 158 -13.56 0.12 -12.39
C SER A 158 -12.46 0.73 -11.53
N LEU A 159 -11.25 0.85 -12.07
CA LEU A 159 -10.14 1.51 -11.39
C LEU A 159 -10.38 2.99 -11.20
N GLY A 160 -10.93 3.65 -12.21
CA GLY A 160 -11.29 5.07 -12.12
C GLY A 160 -12.26 5.34 -10.98
N TYR A 161 -13.24 4.46 -10.79
CA TYR A 161 -14.18 4.57 -9.68
C TYR A 161 -13.48 4.44 -8.31
N VAL A 162 -12.57 3.50 -8.18
CA VAL A 162 -11.86 3.24 -6.90
C VAL A 162 -10.83 4.31 -6.60
N LEU A 163 -10.10 4.76 -7.61
CA LEU A 163 -9.00 5.72 -7.45
C LEU A 163 -9.46 7.17 -7.48
N GLY A 164 -10.68 7.42 -7.95
CA GLY A 164 -11.22 8.76 -8.12
C GLY A 164 -11.24 9.18 -9.58
N ALA A 165 -12.35 9.81 -9.99
CA ALA A 165 -12.59 10.17 -11.38
C ALA A 165 -11.54 11.14 -11.94
N ASP A 166 -10.95 11.96 -11.10
CA ASP A 166 -9.92 12.93 -11.48
C ASP A 166 -8.52 12.35 -11.57
N PHE A 167 -8.36 11.06 -11.28
CA PHE A 167 -7.06 10.40 -11.32
C PHE A 167 -6.53 10.27 -12.74
N TRP A 168 -7.43 9.96 -13.68
CA TRP A 168 -7.11 9.80 -15.09
C TRP A 168 -7.14 11.17 -15.79
#